data_4449282656590cdad4e0d2a8fb1bd0f7
#
_entry.id   4449282656590cdad4e0d2a8fb1bd0f7
#
_cell.length_a   1.000
_cell.length_b   1.000
_cell.length_c   1.000
_cell.angle_alpha   90.00
_cell.angle_beta   90.00
_cell.angle_gamma   90.00
#
_symmetry.space_group_name_H-M   'P 1'
#
loop_
_entity.id
_entity.type
_entity.pdbx_description
1 polymer ?
#
loop_
_entity_poly.entity_id
_entity_poly.type
_entity_poly.pdbx_seq_one_letter_code
_entity_poly.pdbx_strand_id
1 'polypeptide(L)'
;SGKSSLLKMILGFYKPTGGTIYINGIPVEAYDCKTFYKEICYISQEEMLLNESVEDYLRYAAHADLKPDNIEQMRRKVKLRPEIKKIEENGATLSGGEKKKLLMLKWLLNPSTSFVILDEIDAGLDDETKVVLKELEKELLKDRKKIVMKISHIDEDMDGYDQIIRL
;
A
#
# COMPACT_ATOMS: atom_id res chain seq x y z
N SER A 1 10.90 16.83 7.02
CA SER A 1 9.67 16.58 7.76
C SER A 1 9.78 15.25 8.51
N GLY A 2 9.18 15.10 9.68
CA GLY A 2 9.26 13.91 10.54
C GLY A 2 8.39 12.72 10.09
N LYS A 3 7.63 12.84 9.00
CA LYS A 3 6.64 11.84 8.53
C LYS A 3 7.24 10.45 8.33
N SER A 4 8.30 10.34 7.55
CA SER A 4 8.97 9.05 7.28
C SER A 4 9.61 8.45 8.54
N SER A 5 10.12 9.29 9.45
CA SER A 5 10.66 8.83 10.73
C SER A 5 9.56 8.28 11.64
N LEU A 6 8.42 8.97 11.71
CA LEU A 6 7.24 8.50 12.44
C LEU A 6 6.75 7.16 11.89
N LEU A 7 6.64 7.04 10.56
CA LEU A 7 6.23 5.80 9.90
C LEU A 7 7.17 4.64 10.25
N LYS A 8 8.50 4.86 10.17
CA LYS A 8 9.49 3.83 10.50
C LYS A 8 9.44 3.41 11.98
N MET A 9 9.06 4.31 12.88
CA MET A 9 8.80 3.98 14.27
C MET A 9 7.51 3.18 14.46
N ILE A 10 6.42 3.54 13.76
CA ILE A 10 5.15 2.78 13.78
C ILE A 10 5.36 1.37 13.22
N LEU A 11 6.17 1.22 12.18
CA LEU A 11 6.53 -0.07 11.61
C LEU A 11 7.55 -0.87 12.44
N GLY A 12 8.04 -0.32 13.56
CA GLY A 12 9.00 -0.98 14.43
C GLY A 12 10.44 -1.02 13.90
N PHE A 13 10.74 -0.33 12.78
CA PHE A 13 12.11 -0.25 12.25
C PHE A 13 13.02 0.63 13.10
N TYR A 14 12.44 1.65 13.74
CA TYR A 14 13.16 2.55 14.63
C TYR A 14 12.48 2.60 16.00
N LYS A 15 13.30 2.67 17.05
CA LYS A 15 12.80 2.94 18.39
C LYS A 15 12.67 4.44 18.62
N PRO A 16 11.59 4.91 19.26
CA PRO A 16 11.50 6.30 19.66
C PRO A 16 12.57 6.60 20.73
N THR A 17 13.12 7.81 20.73
CA THR A 17 14.09 8.28 21.72
C THR A 17 13.44 8.51 23.08
N GLY A 18 12.13 8.58 23.16
CA GLY A 18 11.33 8.69 24.38
C GLY A 18 9.86 8.38 24.07
N GLY A 19 9.14 7.91 25.08
CA GLY A 19 7.75 7.47 24.93
C GLY A 19 7.62 6.06 24.34
N THR A 20 6.39 5.64 24.09
CA THR A 20 6.06 4.31 23.56
C THR A 20 4.93 4.44 22.54
N ILE A 21 5.03 3.70 21.44
CA ILE A 21 3.99 3.63 20.42
C ILE A 21 3.14 2.40 20.70
N TYR A 22 1.83 2.59 20.75
CA TYR A 22 0.85 1.53 20.97
C TYR A 22 -0.02 1.34 19.72
N ILE A 23 -0.25 0.09 19.37
CA ILE A 23 -1.26 -0.29 18.37
C ILE A 23 -2.24 -1.22 19.09
N ASN A 24 -3.53 -0.87 19.09
CA ASN A 24 -4.56 -1.60 19.84
C ASN A 24 -4.22 -1.82 21.33
N GLY A 25 -3.55 -0.84 21.97
CA GLY A 25 -3.16 -0.92 23.37
C GLY A 25 -1.92 -1.79 23.65
N ILE A 26 -1.31 -2.37 22.64
CA ILE A 26 -0.09 -3.19 22.76
C ILE A 26 1.10 -2.37 22.24
N PRO A 27 2.22 -2.28 23.01
CA PRO A 27 3.44 -1.64 22.52
C PRO A 27 3.91 -2.27 21.21
N VAL A 28 4.31 -1.47 20.22
CA VAL A 28 4.81 -1.98 18.93
C VAL A 28 5.95 -2.97 19.11
N GLU A 29 6.82 -2.73 20.09
CA GLU A 29 7.96 -3.59 20.41
C GLU A 29 7.58 -4.98 20.96
N ALA A 30 6.33 -5.14 21.44
CA ALA A 30 5.83 -6.38 22.00
C ALA A 30 5.13 -7.29 20.95
N TYR A 31 4.93 -6.79 19.75
CA TYR A 31 4.37 -7.62 18.66
C TYR A 31 5.40 -8.63 18.16
N ASP A 32 4.92 -9.85 17.86
CA ASP A 32 5.67 -10.78 17.03
C ASP A 32 5.78 -10.25 15.61
N CYS A 33 7.00 -10.05 15.13
CA CYS A 33 7.26 -9.44 13.82
C CYS A 33 6.52 -10.15 12.67
N LYS A 34 6.49 -11.50 12.67
CA LYS A 34 5.83 -12.24 11.59
C LYS A 34 4.33 -12.01 11.56
N THR A 35 3.69 -12.01 12.73
CA THR A 35 2.26 -11.75 12.85
C THR A 35 1.96 -10.28 12.52
N PHE A 36 2.75 -9.36 13.03
CA PHE A 36 2.56 -7.93 12.80
C PHE A 36 2.61 -7.57 11.32
N TYR A 37 3.65 -8.01 10.59
CA TYR A 37 3.78 -7.66 9.17
C TYR A 37 2.76 -8.37 8.25
N LYS A 38 2.15 -9.46 8.68
CA LYS A 38 1.03 -10.06 7.93
C LYS A 38 -0.24 -9.21 7.96
N GLU A 39 -0.42 -8.46 9.03
CA GLU A 39 -1.57 -7.56 9.21
C GLU A 39 -1.38 -6.20 8.54
N ILE A 40 -0.18 -5.89 8.04
CA ILE A 40 0.15 -4.60 7.44
C ILE A 40 0.30 -4.73 5.92
N CYS A 41 -0.39 -3.88 5.19
CA CYS A 41 -0.10 -3.61 3.79
C CYS A 41 0.57 -2.24 3.68
N TYR A 42 1.88 -2.23 3.52
CA TYR A 42 2.64 -1.00 3.29
C TYR A 42 2.94 -0.83 1.81
N ILE A 43 2.55 0.31 1.26
CA ILE A 43 2.80 0.70 -0.12
C ILE A 43 3.59 2.00 -0.11
N SER A 44 4.82 1.96 -0.59
CA SER A 44 5.70 3.13 -0.68
C SER A 44 5.90 3.60 -2.12
N GLN A 45 6.32 4.85 -2.25
CA GLN A 45 6.69 5.41 -3.55
C GLN A 45 7.88 4.68 -4.18
N GLU A 46 8.84 4.25 -3.36
CA GLU A 46 10.11 3.65 -3.77
C GLU A 46 10.11 2.12 -3.65
N GLU A 47 8.93 1.48 -3.63
CA GLU A 47 8.88 0.03 -3.51
C GLU A 47 9.56 -0.63 -4.71
N MET A 48 10.51 -1.52 -4.42
CA MET A 48 11.17 -2.33 -5.44
C MET A 48 10.22 -3.41 -5.93
N LEU A 49 10.06 -3.48 -7.24
CA LEU A 49 9.33 -4.56 -7.90
C LEU A 49 10.31 -5.70 -8.23
N LEU A 50 9.91 -6.93 -7.94
CA LEU A 50 10.72 -8.11 -8.26
C LEU A 50 10.64 -8.44 -9.76
N ASN A 51 11.73 -8.94 -10.33
CA ASN A 51 11.81 -9.36 -11.74
C ASN A 51 11.12 -10.71 -11.93
N GLU A 52 9.81 -10.69 -11.98
CA GLU A 52 8.96 -11.88 -12.06
C GLU A 52 7.80 -11.67 -13.04
N SER A 53 7.02 -12.71 -13.26
CA SER A 53 5.72 -12.51 -13.91
C SER A 53 4.83 -11.65 -12.99
N VAL A 54 3.95 -10.85 -13.58
CA VAL A 54 2.97 -10.07 -12.79
C VAL A 54 2.14 -10.99 -11.91
N GLU A 55 1.82 -12.17 -12.39
CA GLU A 55 1.02 -13.16 -11.66
C GLU A 55 1.76 -13.67 -10.42
N ASP A 56 3.03 -14.05 -10.55
CA ASP A 56 3.84 -14.53 -9.43
C ASP A 56 4.09 -13.43 -8.40
N TYR A 57 4.39 -12.20 -8.87
CA TYR A 57 4.49 -11.03 -8.00
C TYR A 57 3.23 -10.82 -7.16
N LEU A 58 2.05 -10.91 -7.78
CA LEU A 58 0.78 -10.71 -7.08
C LEU A 58 0.47 -11.85 -6.10
N ARG A 59 0.78 -13.11 -6.44
CA ARG A 59 0.65 -14.24 -5.51
C ARG A 59 1.55 -14.07 -4.29
N TYR A 60 2.80 -13.67 -4.53
CA TYR A 60 3.75 -13.37 -3.45
C TYR A 60 3.24 -12.23 -2.56
N ALA A 61 2.82 -11.11 -3.17
CA ALA A 61 2.36 -9.94 -2.46
C ALA A 61 1.08 -10.17 -1.64
N ALA A 62 0.20 -11.04 -2.12
CA ALA A 62 -1.04 -11.38 -1.42
C ALA A 62 -0.88 -12.44 -0.33
N HIS A 63 0.29 -13.08 -0.23
CA HIS A 63 0.53 -14.22 0.65
C HIS A 63 -0.54 -15.33 0.50
N ALA A 64 -1.11 -15.49 -0.69
CA ALA A 64 -2.23 -16.38 -0.96
C ALA A 64 -2.10 -17.03 -2.34
N ASP A 65 -2.66 -18.23 -2.47
CA ASP A 65 -2.84 -18.88 -3.77
C ASP A 65 -4.06 -18.26 -4.47
N LEU A 66 -3.79 -17.30 -5.34
CA LEU A 66 -4.80 -16.55 -6.06
C LEU A 66 -5.27 -17.32 -7.30
N LYS A 67 -6.58 -17.41 -7.46
CA LYS A 67 -7.16 -17.93 -8.72
C LYS A 67 -6.90 -16.94 -9.86
N PRO A 68 -6.57 -17.41 -11.07
CA PRO A 68 -6.32 -16.54 -12.22
C PRO A 68 -7.42 -15.53 -12.48
N ASP A 69 -8.69 -15.93 -12.34
CA ASP A 69 -9.85 -15.06 -12.55
C ASP A 69 -9.86 -13.88 -11.57
N ASN A 70 -9.47 -14.09 -10.33
CA ASN A 70 -9.40 -13.03 -9.33
C ASN A 70 -8.30 -12.02 -9.68
N ILE A 71 -7.14 -12.50 -10.14
CA ILE A 71 -6.04 -11.65 -10.59
C ILE A 71 -6.49 -10.79 -11.77
N GLU A 72 -7.12 -11.40 -12.77
CA GLU A 72 -7.58 -10.68 -13.95
C GLU A 72 -8.68 -9.65 -13.62
N GLN A 73 -9.62 -9.98 -12.74
CA GLN A 73 -10.62 -9.04 -12.27
C GLN A 73 -9.98 -7.81 -11.58
N MET A 74 -8.99 -8.03 -10.72
CA MET A 74 -8.30 -6.93 -10.03
C MET A 74 -7.44 -6.11 -10.99
N ARG A 75 -6.78 -6.74 -11.96
CA ARG A 75 -6.04 -6.04 -13.02
C ARG A 75 -6.94 -5.08 -13.80
N ARG A 76 -8.14 -5.52 -14.16
CA ARG A 76 -9.15 -4.66 -14.80
C ARG A 76 -9.58 -3.52 -13.91
N LYS A 77 -9.77 -3.77 -12.62
CA LYS A 77 -10.18 -2.76 -11.65
C LYS A 77 -9.18 -1.61 -11.55
N VAL A 78 -7.87 -1.90 -11.59
CA VAL A 78 -6.82 -0.86 -11.61
C VAL A 78 -6.47 -0.38 -13.02
N LYS A 79 -7.14 -0.87 -14.05
CA LYS A 79 -6.86 -0.57 -15.47
C LYS A 79 -5.40 -0.83 -15.84
N LEU A 80 -4.83 -1.93 -15.35
CA LEU A 80 -3.50 -2.36 -15.77
C LEU A 80 -3.58 -2.98 -17.15
N ARG A 81 -2.73 -2.53 -18.07
CA ARG A 81 -2.70 -3.03 -19.45
C ARG A 81 -2.48 -4.55 -19.49
N PRO A 82 -3.26 -5.30 -20.30
CA PRO A 82 -3.15 -6.77 -20.39
C PRO A 82 -1.79 -7.26 -20.90
N GLU A 83 -1.11 -6.44 -21.71
CA GLU A 83 0.19 -6.75 -22.32
C GLU A 83 1.31 -6.83 -21.27
N ILE A 84 1.15 -6.20 -20.12
CA ILE A 84 2.12 -6.24 -19.03
C ILE A 84 2.04 -7.60 -18.36
N LYS A 85 2.88 -8.53 -18.81
CA LYS A 85 2.95 -9.91 -18.30
C LYS A 85 4.10 -10.12 -17.33
N LYS A 86 5.18 -9.33 -17.49
CA LYS A 86 6.40 -9.44 -16.70
C LYS A 86 6.84 -8.09 -16.14
N ILE A 87 7.50 -8.15 -15.03
CA ILE A 87 8.23 -7.04 -14.40
C ILE A 87 9.70 -7.29 -14.69
N GLU A 88 10.34 -6.37 -15.38
CA GLU A 88 11.75 -6.45 -15.77
C GLU A 88 12.51 -5.24 -15.23
N GLU A 89 13.81 -5.41 -15.01
CA GLU A 89 14.70 -4.35 -14.51
C GLU A 89 14.12 -3.61 -13.27
N ASN A 90 13.57 -4.38 -12.32
CA ASN A 90 12.90 -3.84 -11.12
C ASN A 90 11.77 -2.85 -11.46
N GLY A 91 11.10 -3.08 -12.57
CA GLY A 91 10.01 -2.24 -13.07
C GLY A 91 10.48 -1.01 -13.86
N ALA A 92 11.75 -0.91 -14.28
CA ALA A 92 12.23 0.22 -15.08
C ALA A 92 11.53 0.33 -16.45
N THR A 93 11.05 -0.78 -16.98
CA THR A 93 10.28 -0.84 -18.24
C THR A 93 8.82 -0.38 -18.11
N LEU A 94 8.35 -0.19 -16.88
CA LEU A 94 6.98 0.25 -16.58
C LEU A 94 6.94 1.78 -16.40
N SER A 95 5.85 2.39 -16.86
CA SER A 95 5.57 3.78 -16.51
C SER A 95 5.33 3.95 -15.01
N GLY A 96 5.46 5.16 -14.49
CA GLY A 96 5.18 5.46 -13.09
C GLY A 96 3.76 5.06 -12.69
N GLY A 97 2.77 5.32 -13.56
CA GLY A 97 1.37 4.92 -13.34
C GLY A 97 1.19 3.40 -13.30
N GLU A 98 1.85 2.65 -14.17
CA GLU A 98 1.78 1.18 -14.18
C GLU A 98 2.40 0.56 -12.94
N LYS A 99 3.53 1.08 -12.46
CA LYS A 99 4.09 0.69 -11.17
C LYS A 99 3.09 0.89 -10.03
N LYS A 100 2.46 2.06 -9.98
CA LYS A 100 1.45 2.35 -8.96
C LYS A 100 0.23 1.43 -9.05
N LYS A 101 -0.24 1.12 -10.26
CA LYS A 101 -1.33 0.16 -10.47
C LYS A 101 -0.96 -1.23 -9.94
N LEU A 102 0.27 -1.70 -10.14
CA LEU A 102 0.76 -2.95 -9.55
C LEU A 102 0.78 -2.90 -8.00
N LEU A 103 1.22 -1.79 -7.43
CA LEU A 103 1.21 -1.61 -5.97
C LEU A 103 -0.20 -1.57 -5.39
N MET A 104 -1.17 -0.95 -6.11
CA MET A 104 -2.58 -0.98 -5.71
C MET A 104 -3.14 -2.40 -5.69
N LEU A 105 -2.72 -3.25 -6.63
CA LEU A 105 -3.12 -4.67 -6.64
C LEU A 105 -2.67 -5.42 -5.38
N LYS A 106 -1.52 -5.08 -4.83
CA LYS A 106 -1.02 -5.67 -3.59
C LYS A 106 -2.01 -5.53 -2.43
N TRP A 107 -2.61 -4.37 -2.26
CA TRP A 107 -3.61 -4.18 -1.20
C TRP A 107 -4.95 -4.86 -1.53
N LEU A 108 -5.40 -4.77 -2.81
CA LEU A 108 -6.68 -5.33 -3.24
C LEU A 108 -6.73 -6.86 -3.10
N LEU A 109 -5.59 -7.50 -3.31
CA LEU A 109 -5.47 -8.96 -3.24
C LEU A 109 -5.19 -9.47 -1.84
N ASN A 110 -4.95 -8.58 -0.87
CA ASN A 110 -4.75 -8.96 0.53
C ASN A 110 -5.86 -8.37 1.43
N PRO A 111 -7.09 -8.91 1.34
CA PRO A 111 -8.22 -8.38 2.10
C PRO A 111 -8.11 -8.59 3.61
N SER A 112 -7.23 -9.48 4.06
CA SER A 112 -7.04 -9.80 5.47
C SER A 112 -6.21 -8.78 6.24
N THR A 113 -5.52 -7.85 5.55
CA THR A 113 -4.76 -6.81 6.24
C THR A 113 -5.67 -5.87 7.02
N SER A 114 -5.30 -5.63 8.27
CA SER A 114 -6.02 -4.73 9.19
C SER A 114 -5.49 -3.31 9.14
N PHE A 115 -4.22 -3.13 8.71
CA PHE A 115 -3.55 -1.84 8.66
C PHE A 115 -2.97 -1.59 7.26
N VAL A 116 -3.46 -0.57 6.58
CA VAL A 116 -3.00 -0.15 5.25
C VAL A 116 -2.28 1.18 5.36
N ILE A 117 -1.06 1.24 4.87
CA ILE A 117 -0.23 2.44 4.86
C ILE A 117 0.08 2.81 3.41
N LEU A 118 -0.34 4.01 3.03
CA LEU A 118 -0.16 4.61 1.71
C LEU A 118 0.85 5.76 1.83
N ASP A 119 2.11 5.51 1.45
CA ASP A 119 3.21 6.48 1.62
C ASP A 119 3.54 7.14 0.28
N GLU A 120 3.06 8.39 0.11
CA GLU A 120 3.28 9.24 -1.06
C GLU A 120 2.93 8.57 -2.40
N ILE A 121 1.91 7.70 -2.40
CA ILE A 121 1.53 6.95 -3.61
C ILE A 121 0.84 7.81 -4.67
N ASP A 122 0.36 8.99 -4.31
CA ASP A 122 -0.31 9.96 -5.17
C ASP A 122 0.66 10.88 -5.94
N ALA A 123 1.95 10.87 -5.59
CA ALA A 123 2.95 11.71 -6.23
C ALA A 123 3.26 11.26 -7.67
N GLY A 124 3.29 12.22 -8.61
CA GLY A 124 3.71 11.99 -10.00
C GLY A 124 2.76 11.12 -10.83
N LEU A 125 1.51 10.97 -10.43
CA LEU A 125 0.50 10.21 -11.17
C LEU A 125 -0.09 11.01 -12.33
N ASP A 126 -0.36 10.31 -13.45
CA ASP A 126 -1.25 10.81 -14.49
C ASP A 126 -2.71 10.87 -14.01
N ASP A 127 -3.54 11.62 -14.73
CA ASP A 127 -4.92 11.87 -14.31
C ASP A 127 -5.78 10.58 -14.27
N GLU A 128 -5.54 9.64 -15.18
CA GLU A 128 -6.26 8.36 -15.18
C GLU A 128 -5.92 7.54 -13.93
N THR A 129 -4.65 7.44 -13.59
CA THR A 129 -4.19 6.69 -12.42
C THR A 129 -4.65 7.36 -11.11
N LYS A 130 -4.69 8.71 -11.06
CA LYS A 130 -5.26 9.44 -9.92
C LYS A 130 -6.74 9.09 -9.69
N VAL A 131 -7.53 9.05 -10.76
CA VAL A 131 -8.96 8.67 -10.64
C VAL A 131 -9.10 7.26 -10.08
N VAL A 132 -8.34 6.30 -10.62
CA VAL A 132 -8.36 4.91 -10.13
C VAL A 132 -7.96 4.85 -8.66
N LEU A 133 -6.88 5.53 -8.26
CA LEU A 133 -6.42 5.57 -6.88
C LEU A 133 -7.50 6.12 -5.94
N LYS A 134 -8.12 7.25 -6.29
CA LYS A 134 -9.18 7.86 -5.49
C LYS A 134 -10.40 6.95 -5.31
N GLU A 135 -10.81 6.25 -6.35
CA GLU A 135 -11.92 5.30 -6.28
C GLU A 135 -11.60 4.15 -5.32
N LEU A 136 -10.40 3.58 -5.42
CA LEU A 136 -9.95 2.51 -4.57
C LEU A 136 -9.77 2.96 -3.11
N GLU A 137 -9.24 4.15 -2.89
CA GLU A 137 -9.07 4.75 -1.57
C GLU A 137 -10.43 4.98 -0.90
N LYS A 138 -11.42 5.52 -1.62
CA LYS A 138 -12.79 5.67 -1.13
C LYS A 138 -13.43 4.33 -0.74
N GLU A 139 -13.18 3.29 -1.52
CA GLU A 139 -13.65 1.94 -1.20
C GLU A 139 -12.97 1.39 0.05
N LEU A 140 -11.66 1.58 0.18
CA LEU A 140 -10.88 1.17 1.35
C LEU A 140 -11.37 1.86 2.64
N LEU A 141 -11.62 3.16 2.59
CA LEU A 141 -12.08 3.95 3.74
C LEU A 141 -13.49 3.60 4.22
N LYS A 142 -14.28 2.90 3.39
CA LYS A 142 -15.60 2.36 3.81
C LYS A 142 -15.48 1.15 4.72
N ASP A 143 -14.36 0.42 4.66
CA ASP A 143 -14.12 -0.75 5.52
C ASP A 143 -13.66 -0.32 6.91
N ARG A 144 -14.63 -0.10 7.80
CA ARG A 144 -14.41 0.34 9.18
C ARG A 144 -13.63 -0.66 10.07
N LYS A 145 -13.28 -1.82 9.54
CA LYS A 145 -12.42 -2.80 10.23
C LYS A 145 -10.94 -2.53 9.98
N LYS A 146 -10.61 -1.63 9.07
CA LYS A 146 -9.23 -1.30 8.68
C LYS A 146 -8.80 0.03 9.27
N ILE A 147 -7.55 0.10 9.66
CA ILE A 147 -6.84 1.36 9.91
C ILE A 147 -6.16 1.74 8.60
N VAL A 148 -6.43 2.94 8.10
CA VAL A 148 -5.81 3.46 6.88
C VAL A 148 -5.01 4.70 7.23
N MET A 149 -3.70 4.64 7.00
CA MET A 149 -2.80 5.78 7.16
C MET A 149 -2.30 6.23 5.79
N LYS A 150 -2.56 7.46 5.43
CA LYS A 150 -2.01 8.08 4.22
C LYS A 150 -1.00 9.15 4.59
N ILE A 151 0.14 9.11 3.94
CA ILE A 151 1.15 10.16 3.98
C ILE A 151 1.12 10.84 2.62
N SER A 152 0.87 12.15 2.60
CA SER A 152 0.85 12.96 1.38
C SER A 152 1.47 14.32 1.63
N HIS A 153 1.99 14.91 0.58
CA HIS A 153 2.38 16.32 0.53
C HIS A 153 1.29 17.21 -0.08
N ILE A 154 0.21 16.60 -0.56
CA ILE A 154 -0.90 17.28 -1.22
C ILE A 154 -2.03 17.44 -0.22
N ASP A 155 -2.39 18.67 0.12
CA ASP A 155 -3.47 18.96 1.09
C ASP A 155 -4.90 18.71 0.54
N GLU A 156 -5.03 18.45 -0.76
CA GLU A 156 -6.32 18.58 -1.46
C GLU A 156 -7.24 17.35 -1.35
N ASP A 157 -6.79 16.19 -0.89
CA ASP A 157 -7.57 14.93 -0.96
C ASP A 157 -7.59 14.16 0.36
N MET A 158 -8.14 14.79 1.40
CA MET A 158 -8.30 14.15 2.72
C MET A 158 -9.76 13.79 3.03
N ASP A 159 -10.63 13.84 2.02
CA ASP A 159 -12.04 13.47 2.18
C ASP A 159 -12.19 11.99 2.57
N GLY A 160 -12.93 11.76 3.65
CA GLY A 160 -13.22 10.42 4.16
C GLY A 160 -12.25 9.92 5.25
N TYR A 161 -11.17 10.64 5.53
CA TYR A 161 -10.31 10.35 6.68
C TYR A 161 -10.89 10.91 7.97
N ASP A 162 -10.84 10.14 9.05
CA ASP A 162 -11.39 10.53 10.35
C ASP A 162 -10.52 11.58 11.05
N GLN A 163 -9.21 11.62 10.75
CA GLN A 163 -8.26 12.53 11.39
C GLN A 163 -7.12 12.94 10.43
N ILE A 164 -6.73 14.20 10.51
CA ILE A 164 -5.57 14.76 9.79
C ILE A 164 -4.55 15.26 10.80
N ILE A 165 -3.30 14.80 10.67
CA ILE A 165 -2.17 15.23 11.50
C ILE A 165 -1.17 15.96 10.60
N ARG A 166 -0.84 17.20 10.96
CA ARG A 166 0.20 17.99 10.27
C ARG A 166 1.49 17.96 11.07
N LEU A 167 2.61 17.57 10.40
CA LEU A 167 3.95 17.47 10.97
C LEU A 167 4.91 18.47 10.29
#